data_9c87e909e6e81a9209548982613985cf
#
_entry.id   9c87e909e6e81a9209548982613985cf
#
_cell.length_a   1.000
_cell.length_b   1.000
_cell.length_c   1.000
_cell.angle_alpha   90.00
_cell.angle_beta   90.00
_cell.angle_gamma   90.00
#
_symmetry.space_group_name_H-M   'P 1'
#
loop_
_entity.id
_entity.type
_entity.pdbx_description
1 polymer ?
#
loop_
_entity_poly.entity_id
_entity_poly.type
_entity_poly.pdbx_seq_one_letter_code
_entity_poly.pdbx_strand_id
1 'polypeptide(L)'
;MSRLYDYYKTTVAKEMMAKYGYKSIMEVPRIEKITLNMGVGEAVADKKVMDHAVADMQKIAGQKPVVTKSKKSIAGFKIRENYPVGCKVTLRRERMYEFLDRLVTISIPRIRDFRGLSGKAFDGRGNYNMGVKEQIIFPEIEYDKIDALRGMNITITTTAKNDEEARALLTAFKFPLKN
;
A
#
# COMPACT_ATOMS: atom_id res chain seq x y z
N MET A 1 -15.17 -7.42 -12.95
CA MET A 1 -14.58 -6.13 -12.55
C MET A 1 -14.58 -6.05 -11.04
N SER A 2 -13.63 -5.31 -10.42
CA SER A 2 -13.57 -5.18 -8.97
C SER A 2 -14.73 -4.33 -8.43
N ARG A 3 -15.37 -4.76 -7.33
CA ARG A 3 -16.47 -4.08 -6.65
C ARG A 3 -16.18 -2.59 -6.40
N LEU A 4 -14.98 -2.27 -5.93
CA LEU A 4 -14.59 -0.88 -5.65
C LEU A 4 -14.38 -0.04 -6.92
N TYR A 5 -14.02 -0.65 -8.04
CA TYR A 5 -13.92 0.08 -9.29
C TYR A 5 -15.31 0.49 -9.82
N ASP A 6 -16.28 -0.41 -9.72
CA ASP A 6 -17.67 -0.09 -10.09
C ASP A 6 -18.25 0.96 -9.15
N TYR A 7 -17.96 0.85 -7.83
CA TYR A 7 -18.34 1.86 -6.84
C TYR A 7 -17.72 3.23 -7.14
N TYR A 8 -16.45 3.28 -7.54
CA TYR A 8 -15.80 4.52 -7.96
C TYR A 8 -16.58 5.19 -9.11
N LYS A 9 -16.91 4.45 -10.16
CA LYS A 9 -17.61 4.98 -11.34
C LYS A 9 -19.03 5.44 -11.06
N THR A 10 -19.76 4.67 -10.25
CA THR A 10 -21.19 4.92 -10.03
C THR A 10 -21.45 5.99 -8.97
N THR A 11 -20.62 6.05 -7.94
CA THR A 11 -20.86 6.85 -6.73
C THR A 11 -19.76 7.89 -6.51
N VAL A 12 -18.53 7.46 -6.28
CA VAL A 12 -17.42 8.34 -5.83
C VAL A 12 -17.14 9.45 -6.85
N ALA A 13 -17.08 9.13 -8.13
CA ALA A 13 -16.82 10.14 -9.17
C ALA A 13 -17.89 11.23 -9.22
N LYS A 14 -19.17 10.86 -9.04
CA LYS A 14 -20.28 11.82 -9.01
C LYS A 14 -20.25 12.71 -7.78
N GLU A 15 -20.00 12.12 -6.61
CA GLU A 15 -19.87 12.88 -5.35
C GLU A 15 -18.72 13.87 -5.41
N MET A 16 -17.56 13.47 -5.93
CA MET A 16 -16.39 14.33 -6.11
C MET A 16 -16.68 15.46 -7.11
N MET A 17 -17.38 15.18 -8.23
CA MET A 17 -17.79 16.21 -9.19
C MET A 17 -18.72 17.23 -8.53
N ALA A 18 -19.69 16.78 -7.76
CA ALA A 18 -20.64 17.68 -7.07
C ALA A 18 -19.93 18.54 -6.01
N LYS A 19 -18.95 17.97 -5.28
CA LYS A 19 -18.25 18.66 -4.20
C LYS A 19 -17.25 19.70 -4.68
N TYR A 20 -16.49 19.40 -5.73
CA TYR A 20 -15.39 20.24 -6.21
C TYR A 20 -15.68 20.96 -7.53
N GLY A 21 -16.83 20.70 -8.17
CA GLY A 21 -17.25 21.40 -9.39
C GLY A 21 -16.36 21.13 -10.61
N TYR A 22 -15.82 19.91 -10.75
CA TYR A 22 -15.00 19.55 -11.92
C TYR A 22 -15.80 19.66 -13.22
N LYS A 23 -15.17 20.20 -14.27
CA LYS A 23 -15.80 20.38 -15.58
C LYS A 23 -15.93 19.10 -16.38
N SER A 24 -15.04 18.13 -16.13
CA SER A 24 -14.99 16.87 -16.84
C SER A 24 -14.79 15.71 -15.86
N ILE A 25 -15.39 14.56 -16.16
CA ILE A 25 -15.16 13.32 -15.41
C ILE A 25 -13.70 12.88 -15.42
N MET A 26 -12.95 13.28 -16.43
CA MET A 26 -11.51 12.97 -16.54
C MET A 26 -10.64 13.78 -15.57
N GLU A 27 -11.18 14.88 -15.03
CA GLU A 27 -10.49 15.72 -14.03
C GLU A 27 -10.67 15.17 -12.62
N VAL A 28 -11.66 14.31 -12.41
CA VAL A 28 -11.93 13.71 -11.08
C VAL A 28 -10.74 12.89 -10.60
N PRO A 29 -10.27 13.11 -9.37
CA PRO A 29 -9.18 12.32 -8.80
C PRO A 29 -9.50 10.83 -8.78
N ARG A 30 -8.49 10.03 -9.08
CA ARG A 30 -8.58 8.56 -9.03
C ARG A 30 -7.31 7.97 -8.42
N ILE A 31 -7.40 6.77 -7.92
CA ILE A 31 -6.21 6.02 -7.50
C ILE A 31 -5.49 5.53 -8.74
N GLU A 32 -4.20 5.83 -8.85
CA GLU A 32 -3.37 5.45 -9.99
C GLU A 32 -2.66 4.13 -9.78
N LYS A 33 -2.07 3.97 -8.59
CA LYS A 33 -1.33 2.76 -8.19
C LYS A 33 -1.26 2.64 -6.67
N ILE A 34 -1.05 1.40 -6.21
CA ILE A 34 -0.67 1.12 -4.81
C ILE A 34 0.68 0.42 -4.85
N THR A 35 1.64 0.97 -4.11
CA THR A 35 2.98 0.39 -3.99
C THR A 35 3.15 -0.19 -2.59
N LEU A 36 3.48 -1.47 -2.53
CA LEU A 36 3.85 -2.16 -1.31
C LEU A 36 5.36 -2.26 -1.27
N ASN A 37 5.97 -1.96 -0.14
CA ASN A 37 7.41 -2.07 0.05
C ASN A 37 7.71 -2.71 1.41
N MET A 38 8.58 -3.70 1.40
CA MET A 38 9.08 -4.37 2.60
C MET A 38 10.60 -4.26 2.63
N GLY A 39 11.13 -3.58 3.64
CA GLY A 39 12.55 -3.51 3.90
C GLY A 39 12.97 -4.73 4.72
N VAL A 40 13.97 -5.46 4.25
CA VAL A 40 14.47 -6.70 4.88
C VAL A 40 15.97 -6.55 5.13
N GLY A 41 16.31 -5.82 6.19
CA GLY A 41 17.73 -5.59 6.55
C GLY A 41 18.45 -6.87 6.96
N GLU A 42 17.73 -7.83 7.53
CA GLU A 42 18.26 -9.13 7.96
C GLU A 42 18.76 -9.99 6.78
N ALA A 43 18.27 -9.74 5.57
CA ALA A 43 18.71 -10.44 4.36
C ALA A 43 20.18 -10.24 4.01
N VAL A 44 20.85 -9.26 4.63
CA VAL A 44 22.30 -9.07 4.54
C VAL A 44 23.05 -10.21 5.21
N ALA A 45 22.52 -10.73 6.32
CA ALA A 45 23.10 -11.86 7.07
C ALA A 45 22.65 -13.21 6.49
N ASP A 46 21.36 -13.35 6.19
CA ASP A 46 20.79 -14.59 5.66
C ASP A 46 19.89 -14.32 4.44
N LYS A 47 20.29 -14.86 3.29
CA LYS A 47 19.54 -14.71 2.03
C LYS A 47 18.19 -15.41 2.05
N LYS A 48 17.99 -16.47 2.84
CA LYS A 48 16.72 -17.19 2.94
C LYS A 48 15.59 -16.31 3.47
N VAL A 49 15.94 -15.36 4.34
CA VAL A 49 14.99 -14.37 4.88
C VAL A 49 14.36 -13.54 3.77
N MET A 50 15.10 -13.22 2.70
CA MET A 50 14.56 -12.53 1.53
C MET A 50 13.56 -13.40 0.76
N ASP A 51 13.82 -14.68 0.62
CA ASP A 51 12.91 -15.59 -0.09
C ASP A 51 11.58 -15.72 0.65
N HIS A 52 11.59 -15.79 1.98
CA HIS A 52 10.38 -15.77 2.81
C HIS A 52 9.62 -14.45 2.66
N ALA A 53 10.30 -13.31 2.72
CA ALA A 53 9.67 -12.00 2.53
C ALA A 53 9.04 -11.84 1.14
N VAL A 54 9.69 -12.33 0.09
CA VAL A 54 9.16 -12.37 -1.28
C VAL A 54 7.93 -13.24 -1.37
N ALA A 55 7.94 -14.42 -0.74
CA ALA A 55 6.81 -15.34 -0.73
C ALA A 55 5.58 -14.72 -0.02
N ASP A 56 5.79 -14.08 1.14
CA ASP A 56 4.71 -13.39 1.87
C ASP A 56 4.14 -12.22 1.06
N MET A 57 5.02 -11.37 0.50
CA MET A 57 4.60 -10.26 -0.35
C MET A 57 3.83 -10.74 -1.58
N GLN A 58 4.22 -11.87 -2.18
CA GLN A 58 3.53 -12.45 -3.33
C GLN A 58 2.13 -12.94 -2.97
N LYS A 59 1.95 -13.56 -1.80
CA LYS A 59 0.62 -13.97 -1.31
C LYS A 59 -0.29 -12.75 -1.11
N ILE A 60 0.22 -11.72 -0.44
CA ILE A 60 -0.53 -10.48 -0.16
C ILE A 60 -0.92 -9.75 -1.45
N ALA A 61 0.02 -9.59 -2.37
CA ALA A 61 -0.17 -8.81 -3.59
C ALA A 61 -0.87 -9.57 -4.73
N GLY A 62 -0.85 -10.92 -4.70
CA GLY A 62 -1.28 -11.76 -5.82
C GLY A 62 -0.43 -11.60 -7.08
N GLN A 63 0.78 -11.03 -6.94
CA GLN A 63 1.69 -10.72 -8.02
C GLN A 63 3.13 -10.86 -7.54
N LYS A 64 4.03 -11.37 -8.39
CA LYS A 64 5.45 -11.56 -8.05
C LYS A 64 6.12 -10.21 -7.72
N PRO A 65 6.71 -10.06 -6.53
CA PRO A 65 7.43 -8.85 -6.17
C PRO A 65 8.78 -8.76 -6.86
N VAL A 66 9.31 -7.54 -6.92
CA VAL A 66 10.66 -7.26 -7.38
C VAL A 66 11.57 -7.12 -6.18
N VAL A 67 12.65 -7.89 -6.13
CA VAL A 67 13.70 -7.75 -5.09
C VAL A 67 14.48 -6.46 -5.37
N THR A 68 14.57 -5.60 -4.36
CA THR A 68 15.35 -4.36 -4.43
C THR A 68 16.76 -4.62 -3.93
N LYS A 69 17.74 -4.16 -4.72
CA LYS A 69 19.16 -4.34 -4.43
C LYS A 69 19.81 -3.02 -4.06
N SER A 70 20.84 -3.08 -3.22
CA SER A 70 21.64 -1.92 -2.86
C SER A 70 22.41 -1.38 -4.07
N LYS A 71 22.48 -0.05 -4.18
CA LYS A 71 23.22 0.63 -5.28
C LYS A 71 24.69 0.86 -4.96
N LYS A 72 25.05 0.97 -3.68
CA LYS A 72 26.41 1.27 -3.23
C LYS A 72 26.78 0.38 -2.06
N SER A 73 28.07 0.09 -1.95
CA SER A 73 28.63 -0.60 -0.78
C SER A 73 28.77 0.39 0.38
N ILE A 74 28.30 0.02 1.57
CA ILE A 74 28.40 0.81 2.78
C ILE A 74 28.90 -0.09 3.90
N ALA A 75 30.15 0.11 4.34
CA ALA A 75 30.82 -0.73 5.34
C ALA A 75 30.11 -0.70 6.70
N GLY A 76 29.62 0.46 7.13
CA GLY A 76 28.90 0.61 8.40
C GLY A 76 27.63 -0.24 8.53
N PHE A 77 26.96 -0.54 7.41
CA PHE A 77 25.80 -1.42 7.35
C PHE A 77 26.12 -2.84 6.87
N LYS A 78 27.38 -3.18 6.65
CA LYS A 78 27.86 -4.47 6.12
C LYS A 78 27.21 -4.84 4.77
N ILE A 79 26.83 -3.83 3.97
CA ILE A 79 26.15 -3.98 2.67
C ILE A 79 27.18 -3.82 1.55
N ARG A 80 27.15 -4.75 0.60
CA ARG A 80 27.88 -4.64 -0.68
C ARG A 80 26.92 -4.26 -1.79
N GLU A 81 27.46 -3.73 -2.88
CA GLU A 81 26.69 -3.46 -4.09
C GLU A 81 25.95 -4.72 -4.58
N ASN A 82 24.73 -4.54 -5.08
CA ASN A 82 23.83 -5.60 -5.54
C ASN A 82 23.32 -6.57 -4.45
N TYR A 83 23.50 -6.28 -3.16
CA TYR A 83 22.89 -7.08 -2.10
C TYR A 83 21.37 -6.87 -2.06
N PRO A 84 20.57 -7.94 -1.89
CA PRO A 84 19.14 -7.82 -1.68
C PRO A 84 18.86 -7.16 -0.32
N VAL A 85 18.10 -6.07 -0.32
CA VAL A 85 17.80 -5.30 0.89
C VAL A 85 16.30 -5.15 1.15
N GLY A 86 15.47 -5.59 0.22
CA GLY A 86 14.02 -5.53 0.36
C GLY A 86 13.30 -6.05 -0.88
N CYS A 87 11.99 -5.99 -0.83
CA CYS A 87 11.12 -6.32 -1.96
C CYS A 87 10.01 -5.28 -2.09
N LYS A 88 9.56 -5.05 -3.32
CA LYS A 88 8.46 -4.15 -3.63
C LYS A 88 7.54 -4.72 -4.69
N VAL A 89 6.30 -4.29 -4.66
CA VAL A 89 5.32 -4.58 -5.71
C VAL A 89 4.49 -3.34 -5.99
N THR A 90 4.12 -3.14 -7.25
CA THR A 90 3.23 -2.05 -7.67
C THR A 90 1.98 -2.66 -8.27
N LEU A 91 0.84 -2.37 -7.65
CA LEU A 91 -0.47 -2.82 -8.07
C LEU A 91 -1.17 -1.72 -8.86
N ARG A 92 -1.83 -2.10 -9.95
CA ARG A 92 -2.60 -1.19 -10.82
C ARG A 92 -3.91 -1.84 -11.25
N ARG A 93 -4.86 -1.03 -11.72
CA ARG A 93 -6.15 -1.45 -12.28
C ARG A 93 -6.92 -2.39 -11.34
N GLU A 94 -7.42 -3.52 -11.81
CA GLU A 94 -8.24 -4.45 -11.03
C GLU A 94 -7.55 -4.94 -9.76
N ARG A 95 -6.31 -5.40 -9.86
CA ARG A 95 -5.54 -5.89 -8.69
C ARG A 95 -5.37 -4.83 -7.61
N MET A 96 -5.23 -3.58 -8.00
CA MET A 96 -5.14 -2.45 -7.08
C MET A 96 -6.45 -2.25 -6.31
N TYR A 97 -7.59 -2.27 -6.99
CA TYR A 97 -8.89 -2.11 -6.33
C TYR A 97 -9.27 -3.32 -5.47
N GLU A 98 -8.93 -4.53 -5.89
CA GLU A 98 -9.12 -5.73 -5.08
C GLU A 98 -8.27 -5.70 -3.81
N PHE A 99 -7.01 -5.30 -3.92
CA PHE A 99 -6.14 -5.11 -2.77
C PHE A 99 -6.69 -4.02 -1.83
N LEU A 100 -7.12 -2.88 -2.37
CA LEU A 100 -7.70 -1.80 -1.59
C LEU A 100 -8.95 -2.25 -0.84
N ASP A 101 -9.82 -3.01 -1.48
CA ASP A 101 -11.04 -3.55 -0.86
C ASP A 101 -10.69 -4.46 0.33
N ARG A 102 -9.77 -5.40 0.17
CA ARG A 102 -9.29 -6.26 1.26
C ARG A 102 -8.60 -5.47 2.36
N LEU A 103 -7.80 -4.47 2.00
CA LEU A 103 -7.11 -3.61 2.94
C LEU A 103 -8.11 -2.89 3.86
N VAL A 104 -9.13 -2.24 3.28
CA VAL A 104 -10.11 -1.44 4.04
C VAL A 104 -11.08 -2.32 4.82
N THR A 105 -11.58 -3.39 4.22
CA THR A 105 -12.65 -4.20 4.83
C THR A 105 -12.14 -5.26 5.81
N ILE A 106 -10.94 -5.80 5.60
CA ILE A 106 -10.43 -6.95 6.37
C ILE A 106 -9.16 -6.59 7.13
N SER A 107 -8.14 -6.06 6.44
CA SER A 107 -6.80 -5.95 7.03
C SER A 107 -6.68 -4.83 8.04
N ILE A 108 -7.20 -3.64 7.74
CA ILE A 108 -7.15 -2.49 8.66
C ILE A 108 -7.87 -2.78 10.00
N PRO A 109 -9.09 -3.35 10.03
CA PRO A 109 -9.74 -3.70 11.29
C PRO A 109 -8.98 -4.75 12.14
N ARG A 110 -8.11 -5.56 11.51
CA ARG A 110 -7.27 -6.55 12.19
C ARG A 110 -5.98 -5.99 12.78
N ILE A 111 -5.66 -4.71 12.52
CA ILE A 111 -4.50 -4.06 13.13
C ILE A 111 -4.69 -4.01 14.64
N ARG A 112 -3.68 -4.49 15.38
CA ARG A 112 -3.68 -4.46 16.84
C ARG A 112 -3.77 -3.01 17.34
N ASP A 113 -4.66 -2.77 18.31
CA ASP A 113 -4.90 -1.45 18.91
C ASP A 113 -5.23 -0.36 17.88
N PHE A 114 -5.99 -0.71 16.84
CA PHE A 114 -6.35 0.22 15.79
C PHE A 114 -7.22 1.37 16.33
N ARG A 115 -6.75 2.60 16.14
CA ARG A 115 -7.44 3.84 16.54
C ARG A 115 -7.68 4.80 15.38
N GLY A 116 -7.66 4.31 14.15
CA GLY A 116 -7.73 5.11 12.92
C GLY A 116 -6.35 5.42 12.34
N LEU A 117 -6.32 5.70 11.06
CA LEU A 117 -5.11 6.04 10.31
C LEU A 117 -4.82 7.54 10.39
N SER A 118 -3.55 7.91 10.39
CA SER A 118 -3.14 9.30 10.47
C SER A 118 -3.66 10.11 9.27
N GLY A 119 -4.43 11.16 9.53
CA GLY A 119 -4.85 12.10 8.50
C GLY A 119 -3.75 13.05 8.02
N LYS A 120 -2.54 13.01 8.64
CA LYS A 120 -1.38 13.84 8.29
C LYS A 120 -0.34 13.12 7.42
N ALA A 121 -0.61 11.88 7.03
CA ALA A 121 0.33 11.04 6.28
C ALA A 121 0.26 11.23 4.75
N PHE A 122 -0.18 12.40 4.31
CA PHE A 122 -0.12 12.85 2.93
C PHE A 122 1.21 13.56 2.64
N ASP A 123 1.63 13.55 1.39
CA ASP A 123 2.92 14.10 0.93
C ASP A 123 2.87 15.53 0.38
N GLY A 124 1.74 16.23 0.49
CA GLY A 124 1.50 17.55 -0.10
C GLY A 124 1.10 17.53 -1.59
N ARG A 125 1.09 16.35 -2.21
CA ARG A 125 0.75 16.15 -3.62
C ARG A 125 -0.37 15.13 -3.83
N GLY A 126 -1.16 14.88 -2.80
CA GLY A 126 -2.29 13.98 -2.87
C GLY A 126 -1.96 12.48 -2.82
N ASN A 127 -0.76 12.09 -2.42
CA ASN A 127 -0.42 10.70 -2.17
C ASN A 127 -0.47 10.39 -0.67
N TYR A 128 -0.90 9.19 -0.33
CA TYR A 128 -1.04 8.75 1.04
C TYR A 128 -0.08 7.60 1.38
N ASN A 129 0.59 7.70 2.52
CA ASN A 129 1.54 6.69 2.98
C ASN A 129 1.12 6.14 4.35
N MET A 130 1.14 4.81 4.50
CA MET A 130 0.93 4.16 5.78
C MET A 130 1.93 3.03 6.01
N GLY A 131 2.34 2.86 7.25
CA GLY A 131 3.14 1.73 7.70
C GLY A 131 2.28 0.71 8.43
N VAL A 132 2.48 -0.55 8.11
CA VAL A 132 1.93 -1.69 8.82
C VAL A 132 3.08 -2.37 9.56
N LYS A 133 2.90 -2.63 10.85
CA LYS A 133 3.96 -3.24 11.69
C LYS A 133 4.10 -4.74 11.47
N GLU A 134 3.00 -5.40 11.14
CA GLU A 134 2.92 -6.86 11.09
C GLU A 134 2.17 -7.31 9.83
N GLN A 135 2.78 -8.20 9.01
CA GLN A 135 2.14 -8.73 7.81
C GLN A 135 0.95 -9.66 8.08
N ILE A 136 0.81 -10.14 9.30
CA ILE A 136 -0.27 -11.07 9.71
C ILE A 136 -1.67 -10.45 9.69
N ILE A 137 -1.79 -9.14 9.53
CA ILE A 137 -3.10 -8.49 9.34
C ILE A 137 -3.78 -8.92 8.04
N PHE A 138 -2.99 -9.39 7.07
CA PHE A 138 -3.52 -9.89 5.80
C PHE A 138 -4.00 -11.34 5.95
N PRO A 139 -5.24 -11.66 5.53
CA PRO A 139 -5.81 -12.99 5.70
C PRO A 139 -5.09 -14.09 4.92
N GLU A 140 -4.30 -13.70 3.90
CA GLU A 140 -3.50 -14.62 3.08
C GLU A 140 -2.26 -15.16 3.81
N ILE A 141 -1.91 -14.55 4.94
CA ILE A 141 -0.75 -14.92 5.75
C ILE A 141 -1.21 -15.71 6.97
N GLU A 142 -0.76 -16.96 7.05
CA GLU A 142 -0.99 -17.82 8.19
C GLU A 142 0.15 -17.66 9.20
N TYR A 143 -0.19 -17.38 10.46
CA TYR A 143 0.79 -17.16 11.53
C TYR A 143 1.77 -18.32 11.72
N ASP A 144 1.29 -19.54 11.60
CA ASP A 144 2.10 -20.74 11.81
C ASP A 144 3.12 -21.03 10.69
N LYS A 145 3.00 -20.34 9.56
CA LYS A 145 3.85 -20.55 8.36
C LYS A 145 4.85 -19.45 8.11
N ILE A 146 4.88 -18.41 8.95
CA ILE A 146 5.86 -17.33 8.83
C ILE A 146 7.09 -17.61 9.68
N ASP A 147 8.24 -17.16 9.19
CA ASP A 147 9.51 -17.24 9.91
C ASP A 147 9.70 -16.08 10.91
N ALA A 148 9.23 -14.88 10.56
CA ALA A 148 9.30 -13.68 11.39
C ALA A 148 8.20 -12.68 11.07
N LEU A 149 7.84 -11.84 12.05
CA LEU A 149 6.97 -10.69 11.85
C LEU A 149 7.74 -9.60 11.13
N ARG A 150 7.18 -9.11 10.01
CA ARG A 150 7.75 -8.03 9.20
C ARG A 150 6.75 -6.93 8.96
N GLY A 151 7.24 -5.71 9.08
CA GLY A 151 6.49 -4.54 8.69
C GLY A 151 6.57 -4.27 7.18
N MET A 152 5.59 -3.52 6.67
CA MET A 152 5.59 -3.05 5.31
C MET A 152 5.04 -1.63 5.21
N ASN A 153 5.47 -0.92 4.18
CA ASN A 153 4.93 0.37 3.80
C ASN A 153 3.97 0.21 2.63
N ILE A 154 2.83 0.89 2.73
CA ILE A 154 1.79 0.94 1.71
C ILE A 154 1.66 2.38 1.26
N THR A 155 1.93 2.64 -0.01
CA THR A 155 1.80 3.97 -0.62
C THR A 155 0.66 3.95 -1.63
N ILE A 156 -0.34 4.79 -1.43
CA ILE A 156 -1.46 4.99 -2.34
C ILE A 156 -1.18 6.24 -3.14
N THR A 157 -0.91 6.10 -4.43
CA THR A 157 -0.69 7.22 -5.35
C THR A 157 -2.00 7.56 -6.03
N THR A 158 -2.37 8.84 -5.98
CA THR A 158 -3.58 9.34 -6.62
C THR A 158 -3.26 10.38 -7.69
N THR A 159 -4.26 10.75 -8.49
CA THR A 159 -4.15 11.84 -9.46
C THR A 159 -4.67 13.17 -8.89
N ALA A 160 -4.95 13.24 -7.59
CA ALA A 160 -5.38 14.46 -6.92
C ALA A 160 -4.30 15.54 -7.00
N LYS A 161 -4.74 16.79 -7.09
CA LYS A 161 -3.83 17.95 -7.15
C LYS A 161 -3.29 18.34 -5.77
N ASN A 162 -4.08 18.09 -4.73
CA ASN A 162 -3.82 18.47 -3.34
C ASN A 162 -4.26 17.38 -2.38
N ASP A 163 -3.78 17.46 -1.15
CA ASP A 163 -4.09 16.51 -0.09
C ASP A 163 -5.56 16.52 0.32
N GLU A 164 -6.27 17.66 0.19
CA GLU A 164 -7.70 17.76 0.48
C GLU A 164 -8.55 16.91 -0.48
N GLU A 165 -8.26 17.00 -1.78
CA GLU A 165 -8.93 16.18 -2.79
C GLU A 165 -8.65 14.68 -2.57
N ALA A 166 -7.38 14.34 -2.27
CA ALA A 166 -6.98 12.97 -1.98
C ALA A 166 -7.64 12.42 -0.71
N ARG A 167 -7.73 13.25 0.34
CA ARG A 167 -8.44 12.91 1.57
C ARG A 167 -9.91 12.64 1.31
N ALA A 168 -10.57 13.51 0.53
CA ALA A 168 -11.97 13.30 0.15
C ALA A 168 -12.16 12.02 -0.64
N LEU A 169 -11.27 11.73 -1.60
CA LEU A 169 -11.27 10.50 -2.39
C LEU A 169 -11.15 9.26 -1.49
N LEU A 170 -10.16 9.22 -0.58
CA LEU A 170 -9.96 8.08 0.32
C LEU A 170 -11.13 7.93 1.32
N THR A 171 -11.69 9.03 1.79
CA THR A 171 -12.88 9.01 2.66
C THR A 171 -14.09 8.42 1.93
N ALA A 172 -14.29 8.76 0.66
CA ALA A 172 -15.34 8.17 -0.18
C ALA A 172 -15.17 6.64 -0.35
N PHE A 173 -13.92 6.14 -0.35
CA PHE A 173 -13.61 4.71 -0.28
C PHE A 173 -13.72 4.12 1.13
N LYS A 174 -14.26 4.86 2.10
CA LYS A 174 -14.40 4.45 3.51
C LYS A 174 -13.08 4.14 4.21
N PHE A 175 -12.03 4.84 3.81
CA PHE A 175 -10.74 4.74 4.49
C PHE A 175 -10.85 5.38 5.88
N PRO A 176 -10.48 4.69 6.97
CA PRO A 176 -10.70 5.15 8.34
C PRO A 176 -9.65 6.18 8.77
N LEU A 177 -9.64 7.34 8.13
CA LEU A 177 -8.75 8.45 8.47
C LEU A 177 -9.21 9.13 9.76
N LYS A 178 -8.26 9.44 10.64
CA LYS A 178 -8.48 10.34 11.78
C LYS A 178 -8.46 11.80 11.30
N ASN A 179 -9.31 12.57 11.91
CA ASN A 179 -9.28 14.04 11.78
C ASN A 179 -8.05 14.63 12.47
#